data_4b3d2d50afca69a7f5fae615f578cf75
#
_entry.id   4b3d2d50afca69a7f5fae615f578cf75
#
_cell.length_a   1.000
_cell.length_b   1.000
_cell.length_c   1.000
_cell.angle_alpha   90.00
_cell.angle_beta   90.00
_cell.angle_gamma   90.00
#
_symmetry.space_group_name_H-M   'P 1'
#
loop_
_entity.id
_entity.type
_entity.pdbx_description
1 polymer ?
#
loop_
_entity_poly.entity_id
_entity_poly.type
_entity_poly.pdbx_seq_one_letter_code
_entity_poly.pdbx_strand_id
1 'polypeptide(L)'
;MNLTISGHHLEVTPALREYVLTKLDRVTRHFDQVVDVNVLLSVEKLKEKERRQKAEVTLHVKGKDIFVEHSDEDLYAAIDQLMDRLDRQVCRHKEMLQDQNRRSPKRQDAVPS
;
A
#
# COMPACT_ATOMS: atom_id res chain seq x y z
N MET A 1 -2.89 13.12 -6.32
CA MET A 1 -2.05 11.96 -5.96
C MET A 1 -0.99 11.75 -7.03
N ASN A 2 0.24 11.65 -6.62
CA ASN A 2 1.35 11.34 -7.53
C ASN A 2 1.70 9.86 -7.39
N LEU A 3 1.78 9.18 -8.51
CA LEU A 3 2.13 7.77 -8.52
C LEU A 3 3.44 7.57 -9.28
N THR A 4 4.37 6.87 -8.64
CA THR A 4 5.63 6.49 -9.24
C THR A 4 5.76 4.98 -9.19
N ILE A 5 5.99 4.35 -10.33
CA ILE A 5 6.23 2.91 -10.43
C ILE A 5 7.62 2.72 -11.01
N SER A 6 8.48 2.05 -10.26
CA SER A 6 9.87 1.82 -10.66
C SER A 6 10.18 0.33 -10.69
N GLY A 7 11.14 -0.06 -11.52
CA GLY A 7 11.62 -1.43 -11.59
C GLY A 7 13.10 -1.51 -11.23
N HIS A 8 13.48 -2.56 -10.52
CA HIS A 8 14.86 -2.83 -10.18
C HIS A 8 15.21 -4.23 -10.68
N HIS A 9 16.13 -4.32 -11.62
CA HIS A 9 16.48 -5.55 -12.34
C HIS A 9 15.31 -6.12 -13.13
N LEU A 10 14.34 -5.28 -13.48
CA LEU A 10 13.25 -5.64 -14.37
C LEU A 10 12.72 -4.38 -15.04
N GLU A 11 12.10 -4.57 -16.18
CA GLU A 11 11.45 -3.47 -16.89
C GLU A 11 9.97 -3.43 -16.51
N VAL A 12 9.48 -2.25 -16.18
CA VAL A 12 8.05 -2.07 -15.91
C VAL A 12 7.34 -1.93 -17.25
N THR A 13 6.75 -3.02 -17.71
CA THR A 13 6.02 -3.04 -18.97
C THR A 13 4.69 -2.31 -18.85
N PRO A 14 4.08 -1.90 -19.96
CA PRO A 14 2.75 -1.30 -19.90
C PRO A 14 1.72 -2.21 -19.23
N ALA A 15 1.83 -3.52 -19.43
CA ALA A 15 0.92 -4.48 -18.80
C ALA A 15 1.07 -4.49 -17.28
N LEU A 16 2.31 -4.48 -16.78
CA LEU A 16 2.58 -4.41 -15.34
C LEU A 16 2.07 -3.10 -14.76
N ARG A 17 2.34 -2.01 -15.43
CA ARG A 17 1.89 -0.70 -14.99
C ARG A 17 0.38 -0.64 -14.87
N GLU A 18 -0.32 -1.13 -15.87
CA GLU A 18 -1.77 -1.16 -15.90
C GLU A 18 -2.32 -2.03 -14.76
N TYR A 19 -1.68 -3.16 -14.53
CA TYR A 19 -2.09 -4.07 -13.47
C TYR A 19 -1.98 -3.41 -12.09
N VAL A 20 -0.85 -2.75 -11.84
CA VAL A 20 -0.63 -2.03 -10.58
C VAL A 20 -1.64 -0.91 -10.42
N LEU A 21 -1.86 -0.13 -11.48
CA LEU A 21 -2.81 0.99 -11.44
C LEU A 21 -4.22 0.52 -11.12
N THR A 22 -4.66 -0.57 -11.76
CA THR A 22 -5.99 -1.12 -11.53
C THR A 22 -6.18 -1.58 -10.09
N LYS A 23 -5.20 -2.28 -9.56
CA LYS A 23 -5.26 -2.77 -8.18
C LYS A 23 -5.18 -1.62 -7.18
N LEU A 24 -4.31 -0.67 -7.45
CA LEU A 24 -4.10 0.47 -6.56
C LEU A 24 -5.34 1.36 -6.49
N ASP A 25 -6.04 1.51 -7.60
CA ASP A 25 -7.26 2.30 -7.66
C ASP A 25 -8.32 1.77 -6.68
N ARG A 26 -8.38 0.47 -6.52
CA ARG A 26 -9.32 -0.15 -5.57
C ARG A 26 -8.99 0.22 -4.13
N VAL A 27 -7.72 0.37 -3.82
CA VAL A 27 -7.27 0.74 -2.47
C VAL A 27 -7.50 2.23 -2.21
N THR A 28 -7.07 3.08 -3.15
CA THR A 28 -7.14 4.53 -2.95
C THR A 28 -8.56 5.07 -3.06
N ARG A 29 -9.46 4.32 -3.66
CA ARG A 29 -10.85 4.72 -3.80
C ARG A 29 -11.54 4.88 -2.45
N HIS A 30 -11.11 4.15 -1.45
CA HIS A 30 -11.68 4.17 -0.12
C HIS A 30 -11.02 5.18 0.82
N PHE A 31 -9.97 5.83 0.35
CA PHE A 31 -9.21 6.72 1.21
C PHE A 31 -8.62 7.86 0.39
N ASP A 32 -9.20 9.04 0.55
CA ASP A 32 -8.87 10.20 -0.28
C ASP A 32 -7.75 11.08 0.29
N GLN A 33 -7.15 10.68 1.41
CA GLN A 33 -6.06 11.45 2.04
C GLN A 33 -4.67 11.02 1.59
N VAL A 34 -4.60 10.34 0.45
CA VAL A 34 -3.33 9.88 -0.12
C VAL A 34 -2.68 11.05 -0.86
N VAL A 35 -1.41 11.32 -0.53
CA VAL A 35 -0.63 12.37 -1.19
C VAL A 35 0.17 11.79 -2.33
N ASP A 36 0.97 10.76 -2.04
CA ASP A 36 1.85 10.11 -3.03
C ASP A 36 1.83 8.61 -2.84
N VAL A 37 2.10 7.90 -3.93
CA VAL A 37 2.29 6.44 -3.91
C VAL A 37 3.56 6.10 -4.68
N ASN A 38 4.45 5.34 -4.06
CA ASN A 38 5.65 4.84 -4.71
C ASN A 38 5.61 3.33 -4.71
N VAL A 39 5.69 2.73 -5.89
CA VAL A 39 5.70 1.28 -6.05
C VAL A 39 7.05 0.88 -6.64
N LEU A 40 7.71 -0.08 -6.03
CA LEU A 40 8.97 -0.62 -6.52
C LEU A 40 8.79 -2.10 -6.78
N LEU A 41 9.02 -2.52 -8.01
CA LEU A 41 8.98 -3.91 -8.42
C LEU A 41 10.40 -4.37 -8.68
N SER A 42 10.78 -5.51 -8.12
CA SER A 42 12.15 -6.00 -8.27
C SER A 42 12.21 -7.50 -8.47
N VAL A 43 13.28 -7.93 -9.12
CA VAL A 43 13.59 -9.34 -9.30
C VAL A 43 14.95 -9.58 -8.65
N GLU A 44 15.01 -10.53 -7.72
CA GLU A 44 16.22 -10.87 -7.04
C GLU A 44 16.65 -12.29 -7.38
N LYS A 45 17.97 -12.51 -7.50
CA LYS A 45 18.51 -13.83 -7.81
C LYS A 45 18.74 -14.60 -6.52
N LEU A 46 17.64 -14.96 -5.88
CA LEU A 46 17.70 -15.75 -4.64
C LEU A 46 17.51 -17.23 -4.96
N LYS A 47 18.03 -18.09 -4.12
CA LYS A 47 17.84 -19.52 -4.27
C LYS A 47 16.39 -19.92 -4.09
N GLU A 48 15.71 -19.22 -3.20
CA GLU A 48 14.29 -19.45 -2.91
C GLU A 48 13.43 -18.78 -3.96
N LYS A 49 12.79 -19.58 -4.80
CA LYS A 49 11.97 -19.07 -5.90
C LYS A 49 10.86 -18.16 -5.44
N GLU A 50 10.25 -18.47 -4.30
CA GLU A 50 9.11 -17.71 -3.78
C GLU A 50 9.49 -16.31 -3.31
N ARG A 51 10.77 -16.00 -3.30
CA ARG A 51 11.25 -14.68 -2.88
C ARG A 51 11.92 -13.89 -4.00
N ARG A 52 11.90 -14.43 -5.21
CA ARG A 52 12.60 -13.80 -6.35
C ARG A 52 11.91 -12.59 -6.90
N GLN A 53 10.58 -12.57 -6.87
CA GLN A 53 9.78 -11.44 -7.38
C GLN A 53 9.27 -10.68 -6.18
N LYS A 54 9.66 -9.41 -6.09
CA LYS A 54 9.31 -8.61 -4.93
C LYS A 54 8.55 -7.35 -5.36
N ALA A 55 7.51 -7.02 -4.62
CA ALA A 55 6.75 -5.81 -4.82
C ALA A 55 6.71 -5.03 -3.50
N GLU A 56 6.98 -3.73 -3.58
CA GLU A 56 6.97 -2.85 -2.43
C GLU A 56 6.12 -1.64 -2.75
N VAL A 57 5.38 -1.14 -1.78
CA VAL A 57 4.62 0.09 -1.94
C VAL A 57 4.78 0.96 -0.70
N THR A 58 5.01 2.24 -0.93
CA THR A 58 4.99 3.24 0.12
C THR A 58 3.87 4.20 -0.20
N LEU A 59 2.92 4.29 0.69
CA LEU A 59 1.77 5.17 0.56
C LEU A 59 1.96 6.33 1.52
N HIS A 60 2.09 7.53 0.97
CA HIS A 60 2.22 8.74 1.79
C HIS A 60 0.83 9.32 2.03
N VAL A 61 0.40 9.28 3.27
CA VAL A 61 -0.87 9.88 3.67
C VAL A 61 -0.57 11.02 4.62
N LYS A 62 -1.57 11.83 4.89
CA LYS A 62 -1.38 12.97 5.78
C LYS A 62 -0.95 12.50 7.17
N GLY A 63 0.27 12.87 7.54
CA GLY A 63 0.82 12.57 8.87
C GLY A 63 1.39 11.18 9.07
N LYS A 64 1.46 10.36 8.03
CA LYS A 64 1.98 9.00 8.17
C LYS A 64 2.37 8.41 6.82
N ASP A 65 3.35 7.51 6.84
CA ASP A 65 3.71 6.69 5.68
C ASP A 65 3.32 5.26 5.99
N ILE A 66 2.70 4.61 5.00
CA ILE A 66 2.33 3.20 5.10
C ILE A 66 3.20 2.43 4.12
N PHE A 67 4.00 1.52 4.63
CA PHE A 67 4.89 0.71 3.82
C PHE A 67 4.51 -0.76 3.91
N VAL A 68 4.40 -1.42 2.76
CA VAL A 68 4.10 -2.84 2.67
C VAL A 68 4.99 -3.46 1.61
N GLU A 69 5.43 -4.68 1.84
CA GLU A 69 6.18 -5.43 0.83
C GLU A 69 5.75 -6.90 0.83
N HIS A 70 5.91 -7.54 -0.31
CA HIS A 70 5.59 -8.95 -0.45
C HIS A 70 6.45 -9.56 -1.56
N SER A 71 6.91 -10.78 -1.35
CA SER A 71 7.70 -11.53 -2.33
C SER A 71 6.95 -12.79 -2.73
N ASP A 72 7.12 -13.20 -3.98
CA ASP A 72 6.46 -14.39 -4.52
C ASP A 72 7.32 -14.89 -5.68
N GLU A 73 7.04 -16.07 -6.19
CA GLU A 73 7.72 -16.56 -7.39
C GLU A 73 7.13 -15.95 -8.67
N ASP A 74 5.92 -15.42 -8.60
CA ASP A 74 5.24 -14.73 -9.68
C ASP A 74 5.00 -13.28 -9.29
N LEU A 75 5.43 -12.35 -10.14
CA LEU A 75 5.32 -10.93 -9.86
C LEU A 75 3.87 -10.46 -9.76
N TYR A 76 2.99 -10.97 -10.59
CA TYR A 76 1.57 -10.62 -10.53
C TYR A 76 0.95 -11.08 -9.21
N ALA A 77 1.32 -12.27 -8.75
CA ALA A 77 0.88 -12.75 -7.45
C ALA A 77 1.44 -11.90 -6.33
N ALA A 78 2.70 -11.47 -6.45
CA ALA A 78 3.30 -10.58 -5.46
C ALA A 78 2.53 -9.26 -5.37
N ILE A 79 2.15 -8.70 -6.51
CA ILE A 79 1.36 -7.46 -6.57
C ILE A 79 -0.02 -7.67 -5.93
N ASP A 80 -0.69 -8.76 -6.24
CA ASP A 80 -2.01 -9.07 -5.66
C ASP A 80 -1.96 -9.12 -4.14
N GLN A 81 -1.00 -9.86 -3.60
CA GLN A 81 -0.85 -9.99 -2.15
C GLN A 81 -0.45 -8.66 -1.51
N LEU A 82 0.41 -7.91 -2.21
CA LEU A 82 0.83 -6.60 -1.75
C LEU A 82 -0.37 -5.67 -1.60
N MET A 83 -1.23 -5.64 -2.60
CA MET A 83 -2.40 -4.74 -2.60
C MET A 83 -3.42 -5.15 -1.54
N ASP A 84 -3.58 -6.46 -1.29
CA ASP A 84 -4.44 -6.93 -0.20
C ASP A 84 -3.93 -6.45 1.15
N ARG A 85 -2.62 -6.54 1.36
CA ARG A 85 -2.00 -6.06 2.60
C ARG A 85 -2.13 -4.55 2.75
N LEU A 86 -1.93 -3.84 1.66
CA LEU A 86 -2.05 -2.38 1.66
C LEU A 86 -3.47 -1.97 1.99
N ASP A 87 -4.45 -2.63 1.40
CA ASP A 87 -5.85 -2.35 1.66
C ASP A 87 -6.18 -2.50 3.14
N ARG A 88 -5.70 -3.56 3.76
CA ARG A 88 -5.92 -3.78 5.20
C ARG A 88 -5.28 -2.68 6.04
N GLN A 89 -4.07 -2.27 5.68
CA GLN A 89 -3.38 -1.21 6.42
C GLN A 89 -4.09 0.13 6.27
N VAL A 90 -4.58 0.42 5.07
CA VAL A 90 -5.32 1.66 4.81
C VAL A 90 -6.63 1.67 5.58
N CYS A 91 -7.36 0.56 5.59
CA CYS A 91 -8.60 0.44 6.35
C CYS A 91 -8.35 0.64 7.83
N ARG A 92 -7.30 0.04 8.35
CA ARG A 92 -6.94 0.19 9.76
C ARG A 92 -6.61 1.63 10.10
N HIS A 93 -5.86 2.30 9.26
CA HIS A 93 -5.50 3.70 9.45
C HIS A 93 -6.75 4.59 9.44
N LYS A 94 -7.65 4.32 8.50
CA LYS A 94 -8.90 5.06 8.38
C LYS A 94 -9.76 4.89 9.65
N GLU A 95 -9.84 3.67 10.16
CA GLU A 95 -10.57 3.41 11.40
C GLU A 95 -9.98 4.15 12.59
N MET A 96 -8.66 4.17 12.68
CA MET A 96 -7.98 4.91 13.74
C MET A 96 -8.30 6.40 13.70
N LEU A 97 -8.31 6.98 12.51
CA LEU A 97 -8.64 8.39 12.36
C LEU A 97 -10.08 8.67 12.76
N GLN A 98 -11.00 7.81 12.38
CA GLN A 98 -12.39 7.95 12.74
C GLN A 98 -12.60 7.84 14.24
N ASP A 99 -11.92 6.90 14.86
CA ASP A 99 -12.00 6.74 16.31
C ASP A 99 -11.46 7.94 17.04
N GLN A 100 -10.35 8.49 16.60
CA GLN A 100 -9.81 9.69 17.20
C GLN A 100 -10.76 10.87 17.10
N ASN A 101 -11.38 11.01 15.96
CA ASN A 101 -12.34 12.09 15.75
C ASN A 101 -13.58 11.94 16.61
N ARG A 102 -14.02 10.71 16.84
CA ARG A 102 -15.17 10.46 17.70
C ARG A 102 -14.84 10.64 19.15
N ARG A 103 -13.66 10.20 19.54
CA ARG A 103 -13.29 10.18 20.95
C ARG A 103 -12.95 11.55 21.51
N SER A 104 -12.32 12.37 20.71
CA SER A 104 -11.87 13.66 21.19
C SER A 104 -12.93 14.45 21.91
N PRO A 105 -14.09 14.70 21.34
CA PRO A 105 -15.12 15.44 22.04
C PRO A 105 -15.64 14.73 23.27
N LYS A 106 -15.77 13.44 23.19
CA LYS A 106 -16.30 12.65 24.30
C LYS A 106 -15.36 12.59 25.47
N ARG A 107 -14.08 12.53 25.19
CA ARG A 107 -13.11 12.44 26.26
C ARG A 107 -13.04 13.71 27.07
N GLN A 108 -13.37 14.79 26.47
CA GLN A 108 -13.44 16.06 27.18
C GLN A 108 -14.64 16.13 28.08
N ASP A 109 -15.67 15.42 27.71
CA ASP A 109 -16.84 15.33 28.55
C ASP A 109 -16.62 14.43 29.69
N ALA A 110 -16.03 13.52 29.41
CA ALA A 110 -16.05 12.51 30.31
C ALA A 110 -14.91 11.96 30.71
N VAL A 111 -14.89 12.24 30.42
CA VAL A 111 -14.36 11.49 30.55
C VAL A 111 -14.05 10.88 30.94
N PRO A 112 -14.06 10.76 31.18
CA PRO A 112 -13.87 10.09 31.32
C PRO A 112 -14.02 9.45 31.25
N SER A 113 -14.05 9.67 30.96
CA SER A 113 -14.34 9.08 30.91
C SER A 113 -14.71 8.99 30.92
#